data_d5b8cd1a3f86385c5388a0632d6a92a0
#
_entry.id   d5b8cd1a3f86385c5388a0632d6a92a0
#
_cell.length_a   1.000
_cell.length_b   1.000
_cell.length_c   1.000
_cell.angle_alpha   90.00
_cell.angle_beta   90.00
_cell.angle_gamma   90.00
#
_symmetry.space_group_name_H-M   'P 1'
#
loop_
_entity.id
_entity.type
_entity.pdbx_description
1 polymer ?
#
loop_
_entity_poly.entity_id
_entity_poly.type
_entity_poly.pdbx_seq_one_letter_code
_entity_poly.pdbx_strand_id
1 'polypeptide(L)'
;MHRRFILLVAVFIAVLGLPTSAFAHAVLEANTPANDELLKTAPTAIDLRFSERIEPVGAIQLFDGDANQVAVGSQKLVSPNVSRTPITGTLAPGTYTVAWRALSSDGHAINGAFVFHVKKRGPNPEGIIG
;
A
#
# COMPACT_ATOMS: atom_id res chain seq x y z
N MET A 1 53.78 -19.66 -11.94
CA MET A 1 52.56 -19.39 -12.76
C MET A 1 51.25 -19.77 -12.04
N HIS A 2 51.17 -20.90 -11.37
CA HIS A 2 49.95 -21.34 -10.72
C HIS A 2 49.45 -20.43 -9.57
N ARG A 3 50.34 -19.85 -8.78
CA ARG A 3 49.99 -18.96 -7.66
C ARG A 3 49.31 -17.65 -8.11
N ARG A 4 49.71 -17.11 -9.28
CA ARG A 4 49.13 -15.89 -9.84
C ARG A 4 47.74 -16.15 -10.43
N PHE A 5 47.53 -17.34 -10.99
CA PHE A 5 46.24 -17.76 -11.52
C PHE A 5 45.21 -17.98 -10.41
N ILE A 6 45.63 -18.60 -9.31
CA ILE A 6 44.78 -18.81 -8.12
C ILE A 6 44.34 -17.46 -7.52
N LEU A 7 45.25 -16.48 -7.45
CA LEU A 7 44.92 -15.13 -6.94
C LEU A 7 43.93 -14.42 -7.82
N LEU A 8 44.03 -14.54 -9.12
CA LEU A 8 43.06 -13.92 -10.06
C LEU A 8 41.67 -14.56 -9.98
N VAL A 9 41.62 -15.89 -9.83
CA VAL A 9 40.34 -16.60 -9.65
C VAL A 9 39.72 -16.26 -8.31
N ALA A 10 40.49 -16.15 -7.22
CA ALA A 10 39.99 -15.75 -5.91
C ALA A 10 39.41 -14.31 -5.90
N VAL A 11 40.08 -13.38 -6.60
CA VAL A 11 39.58 -11.99 -6.75
C VAL A 11 38.30 -11.95 -7.58
N PHE A 12 38.20 -12.74 -8.64
CA PHE A 12 37.02 -12.83 -9.46
C PHE A 12 35.81 -13.40 -8.71
N ILE A 13 36.01 -14.44 -7.89
CA ILE A 13 34.97 -15.02 -7.02
C ILE A 13 34.54 -14.03 -5.91
N ALA A 14 35.47 -13.26 -5.35
CA ALA A 14 35.16 -12.24 -4.34
C ALA A 14 34.29 -11.10 -4.89
N VAL A 15 34.46 -10.73 -6.16
CA VAL A 15 33.64 -9.69 -6.83
C VAL A 15 32.22 -10.20 -7.13
N LEU A 16 32.04 -11.50 -7.41
CA LEU A 16 30.73 -12.10 -7.66
C LEU A 16 29.91 -12.35 -6.38
N GLY A 17 30.55 -12.31 -5.21
CA GLY A 17 29.91 -12.57 -3.91
C GLY A 17 29.44 -11.33 -3.15
N LEU A 18 29.53 -10.13 -3.73
CA LEU A 18 28.98 -8.93 -3.08
C LEU A 18 27.45 -8.96 -3.17
N PRO A 19 26.73 -8.90 -2.02
CA PRO A 19 25.30 -8.80 -2.04
C PRO A 19 24.93 -7.45 -2.68
N THR A 20 24.36 -7.48 -3.88
CA THR A 20 23.71 -6.32 -4.44
C THR A 20 22.44 -6.10 -3.62
N SER A 21 22.39 -5.04 -2.81
CA SER A 21 21.17 -4.62 -2.15
C SER A 21 20.17 -4.24 -3.24
N ALA A 22 19.33 -5.19 -3.61
CA ALA A 22 18.19 -4.91 -4.46
C ALA A 22 17.20 -4.07 -3.62
N PHE A 23 17.17 -2.77 -3.85
CA PHE A 23 16.11 -1.91 -3.30
C PHE A 23 14.81 -2.29 -4.00
N ALA A 24 14.00 -3.11 -3.34
CA ALA A 24 12.66 -3.40 -3.82
C ALA A 24 11.73 -2.25 -3.39
N HIS A 25 10.93 -1.73 -4.33
CA HIS A 25 9.83 -0.83 -4.00
C HIS A 25 8.78 -1.59 -3.20
N ALA A 26 8.21 -0.95 -2.18
CA ALA A 26 7.08 -1.52 -1.47
C ALA A 26 5.89 -1.68 -2.44
N VAL A 27 5.20 -2.81 -2.34
CA VAL A 27 3.97 -3.12 -3.08
C VAL A 27 2.86 -3.36 -2.09
N LEU A 28 1.65 -2.93 -2.40
CA LEU A 28 0.48 -3.27 -1.58
C LEU A 28 0.18 -4.76 -1.74
N GLU A 29 0.27 -5.51 -0.64
CA GLU A 29 -0.01 -6.95 -0.61
C GLU A 29 -1.43 -7.27 -0.16
N ALA A 30 -1.96 -6.47 0.75
CA ALA A 30 -3.31 -6.66 1.28
C ALA A 30 -3.88 -5.34 1.78
N ASN A 31 -5.17 -5.23 1.72
CA ASN A 31 -5.94 -4.13 2.30
C ASN A 31 -7.18 -4.66 3.02
N THR A 32 -7.59 -3.94 4.03
CA THR A 32 -8.83 -4.19 4.79
C THR A 32 -9.62 -2.89 4.87
N PRO A 33 -10.85 -2.82 4.37
CA PRO A 33 -11.57 -3.89 3.66
C PRO A 33 -10.83 -4.40 2.43
N ALA A 34 -11.05 -5.66 2.02
CA ALA A 34 -10.47 -6.21 0.79
C ALA A 34 -11.09 -5.55 -0.44
N ASN A 35 -10.36 -5.59 -1.57
CA ASN A 35 -10.90 -5.05 -2.82
C ASN A 35 -12.19 -5.78 -3.24
N ASP A 36 -13.21 -5.01 -3.55
CA ASP A 36 -14.55 -5.47 -3.94
C ASP A 36 -15.32 -6.24 -2.85
N GLU A 37 -14.88 -6.16 -1.60
CA GLU A 37 -15.55 -6.82 -0.47
C GLU A 37 -16.90 -6.18 -0.17
N LEU A 38 -17.93 -7.01 0.05
CA LEU A 38 -19.24 -6.60 0.52
C LEU A 38 -19.36 -6.85 2.02
N LEU A 39 -19.36 -5.77 2.81
CA LEU A 39 -19.43 -5.79 4.26
C LEU A 39 -20.86 -5.70 4.76
N LYS A 40 -21.21 -6.49 5.75
CA LYS A 40 -22.50 -6.40 6.46
C LYS A 40 -22.57 -5.21 7.41
N THR A 41 -21.43 -4.76 7.88
CA THR A 41 -21.27 -3.65 8.84
C THR A 41 -20.25 -2.67 8.31
N ALA A 42 -20.48 -1.38 8.50
CA ALA A 42 -19.53 -0.35 8.10
C ALA A 42 -18.17 -0.53 8.81
N PRO A 43 -17.05 -0.50 8.09
CA PRO A 43 -15.72 -0.58 8.68
C PRO A 43 -15.39 0.71 9.44
N THR A 44 -14.55 0.60 10.46
CA THR A 44 -14.11 1.75 11.27
C THR A 44 -12.74 2.27 10.90
N ALA A 45 -12.01 1.52 10.08
CA ALA A 45 -10.67 1.88 9.63
C ALA A 45 -10.33 1.22 8.29
N ILE A 46 -9.31 1.77 7.64
CA ILE A 46 -8.69 1.23 6.43
C ILE A 46 -7.27 0.83 6.79
N ASP A 47 -6.92 -0.44 6.59
CA ASP A 47 -5.58 -0.95 6.78
C ASP A 47 -4.95 -1.27 5.42
N LEU A 48 -3.69 -0.87 5.24
CA LEU A 48 -2.87 -1.19 4.08
C LEU A 48 -1.63 -1.92 4.54
N ARG A 49 -1.39 -3.12 4.00
CA ARG A 49 -0.18 -3.90 4.25
C ARG A 49 0.69 -3.96 2.99
N PHE A 50 1.94 -3.60 3.15
CA PHE A 50 2.93 -3.56 2.08
C PHE A 50 3.96 -4.68 2.23
N SER A 51 4.62 -5.04 1.12
CA SER A 51 5.68 -6.05 1.07
C SER A 51 6.93 -5.63 1.85
N GLU A 52 7.17 -4.32 1.94
CA GLU A 52 8.35 -3.72 2.55
C GLU A 52 7.94 -2.60 3.51
N ARG A 53 8.90 -2.12 4.29
CA ARG A 53 8.74 -0.95 5.15
C ARG A 53 8.31 0.27 4.33
N ILE A 54 7.39 1.04 4.88
CA ILE A 54 6.98 2.35 4.35
C ILE A 54 7.30 3.45 5.37
N GLU A 55 7.41 4.68 4.87
CA GLU A 55 7.55 5.84 5.72
C GLU A 55 6.21 6.20 6.39
N PRO A 56 6.23 6.86 7.58
CA PRO A 56 5.01 7.25 8.30
C PRO A 56 4.31 8.47 7.68
N VAL A 57 4.47 8.64 6.38
CA VAL A 57 3.84 9.71 5.58
C VAL A 57 3.05 9.07 4.46
N GLY A 58 1.82 9.47 4.32
CA GLY A 58 0.93 8.94 3.31
C GLY A 58 -0.43 9.63 3.41
N ALA A 59 -1.30 9.29 2.48
CA ALA A 59 -2.64 9.84 2.46
C ALA A 59 -3.64 8.78 2.02
N ILE A 60 -4.82 8.83 2.62
CA ILE A 60 -6.00 8.11 2.18
C ILE A 60 -7.08 9.14 1.90
N GLN A 61 -7.73 8.98 0.75
CA GLN A 61 -8.97 9.67 0.43
C GLN A 61 -10.05 8.62 0.24
N LEU A 62 -11.18 8.83 0.89
CA LEU A 62 -12.35 7.95 0.82
C LEU A 62 -13.48 8.71 0.17
N PHE A 63 -14.09 8.11 -0.84
CA PHE A 63 -15.20 8.68 -1.60
C PHE A 63 -16.41 7.76 -1.57
N ASP A 64 -17.59 8.34 -1.51
CA ASP A 64 -18.87 7.63 -1.67
C ASP A 64 -19.22 7.40 -3.16
N GLY A 65 -20.37 6.76 -3.41
CA GLY A 65 -20.84 6.48 -4.76
C GLY A 65 -21.21 7.71 -5.61
N ASP A 66 -21.33 8.87 -5.00
CA ASP A 66 -21.61 10.15 -5.67
C ASP A 66 -20.34 11.02 -5.79
N ALA A 67 -19.16 10.43 -5.53
CA ALA A 67 -17.85 11.10 -5.52
C ALA A 67 -17.69 12.18 -4.44
N ASN A 68 -18.50 12.16 -3.40
CA ASN A 68 -18.30 13.00 -2.23
C ASN A 68 -17.23 12.39 -1.32
N GLN A 69 -16.34 13.23 -0.82
CA GLN A 69 -15.31 12.79 0.10
C GLN A 69 -15.90 12.49 1.47
N VAL A 70 -15.55 11.33 2.02
CA VAL A 70 -15.90 10.91 3.38
C VAL A 70 -14.74 11.19 4.31
N ALA A 71 -15.01 11.72 5.49
CA ALA A 71 -13.98 12.09 6.46
C ALA A 71 -13.24 10.87 6.99
N VAL A 72 -11.91 10.98 7.02
CA VAL A 72 -10.99 10.01 7.61
C VAL A 72 -10.06 10.73 8.59
N GLY A 73 -9.52 10.00 9.55
CA GLY A 73 -8.53 10.51 10.48
C GLY A 73 -7.10 10.42 9.93
N SER A 74 -6.13 10.68 10.79
CA SER A 74 -4.72 10.61 10.43
C SER A 74 -4.25 9.17 10.26
N GLN A 75 -3.50 8.90 9.20
CA GLN A 75 -2.81 7.64 8.97
C GLN A 75 -1.73 7.44 10.03
N LYS A 76 -1.62 6.24 10.56
CA LYS A 76 -0.57 5.81 11.49
C LYS A 76 0.00 4.46 11.08
N LEU A 77 1.29 4.25 11.31
CA LEU A 77 1.87 2.93 11.21
C LEU A 77 1.52 2.11 12.45
N VAL A 78 0.95 0.92 12.25
CA VAL A 78 0.72 -0.07 13.32
C VAL A 78 1.81 -1.14 13.33
N SER A 79 2.59 -1.24 12.26
CA SER A 79 3.85 -1.95 12.13
C SER A 79 4.68 -1.30 11.03
N PRO A 80 5.96 -1.67 10.83
CA PRO A 80 6.82 -1.02 9.81
C PRO A 80 6.27 -1.04 8.39
N ASN A 81 5.42 -2.01 8.05
CA ASN A 81 4.83 -2.19 6.72
C ASN A 81 3.30 -2.19 6.71
N VAL A 82 2.66 -1.78 7.81
CA VAL A 82 1.19 -1.70 7.89
C VAL A 82 0.77 -0.34 8.38
N SER A 83 -0.05 0.34 7.59
CA SER A 83 -0.69 1.58 7.98
C SER A 83 -2.17 1.37 8.31
N ARG A 84 -2.67 2.16 9.24
CA ARG A 84 -4.10 2.24 9.60
C ARG A 84 -4.58 3.68 9.54
N THR A 85 -5.70 3.89 8.87
CA THR A 85 -6.39 5.17 8.80
C THR A 85 -7.81 4.99 9.35
N PRO A 86 -8.18 5.64 10.45
CA PRO A 86 -9.53 5.56 10.98
C PRO A 86 -10.53 6.27 10.04
N ILE A 87 -11.72 5.72 9.91
CA ILE A 87 -12.84 6.36 9.22
C ILE A 87 -13.63 7.12 10.28
N THR A 88 -13.71 8.44 10.14
CA THR A 88 -14.41 9.31 11.08
C THR A 88 -15.78 9.76 10.57
N GLY A 89 -16.01 9.66 9.26
CA GLY A 89 -17.30 9.93 8.65
C GLY A 89 -18.27 8.75 8.76
N THR A 90 -19.55 9.02 8.52
CA THR A 90 -20.60 8.00 8.49
C THR A 90 -20.65 7.33 7.12
N LEU A 91 -20.73 6.01 7.11
CA LEU A 91 -20.83 5.20 5.89
C LEU A 91 -22.27 4.67 5.74
N ALA A 92 -23.04 5.30 4.85
CA ALA A 92 -24.32 4.77 4.40
C ALA A 92 -24.15 3.51 3.54
N PRO A 93 -25.19 2.67 3.38
CA PRO A 93 -25.13 1.55 2.44
C PRO A 93 -24.78 2.00 1.02
N GLY A 94 -23.79 1.34 0.40
CA GLY A 94 -23.34 1.68 -0.96
C GLY A 94 -21.90 1.31 -1.22
N THR A 95 -21.36 1.78 -2.34
CA THR A 95 -19.99 1.55 -2.80
C THR A 95 -19.09 2.71 -2.42
N TYR A 96 -17.89 2.41 -1.98
CA TYR A 96 -16.86 3.37 -1.58
C TYR A 96 -15.56 3.11 -2.34
N THR A 97 -14.88 4.19 -2.72
CA THR A 97 -13.56 4.15 -3.35
C THR A 97 -12.52 4.69 -2.39
N VAL A 98 -11.48 3.93 -2.19
CA VAL A 98 -10.27 4.33 -1.45
C VAL A 98 -9.18 4.65 -2.45
N ALA A 99 -8.72 5.89 -2.47
CA ALA A 99 -7.50 6.29 -3.14
C ALA A 99 -6.39 6.45 -2.08
N TRP A 100 -5.26 5.78 -2.28
CA TRP A 100 -4.18 5.79 -1.30
C TRP A 100 -2.85 6.17 -1.91
N ARG A 101 -2.00 6.77 -1.10
CA ARG A 101 -0.62 7.09 -1.41
C ARG A 101 0.26 6.72 -0.23
N ALA A 102 1.41 6.11 -0.50
CA ALA A 102 2.43 5.80 0.48
C ALA A 102 3.82 6.18 -0.05
N LEU A 103 4.77 6.32 0.85
CA LEU A 103 6.17 6.53 0.52
C LEU A 103 6.94 5.28 0.91
N SER A 104 7.56 4.63 -0.07
CA SER A 104 8.46 3.51 0.16
C SER A 104 9.72 3.99 0.88
N SER A 105 10.36 3.11 1.66
CA SER A 105 11.59 3.44 2.40
C SER A 105 12.77 3.84 1.52
N ASP A 106 12.74 3.52 0.23
CA ASP A 106 13.72 3.96 -0.76
C ASP A 106 13.45 5.37 -1.32
N GLY A 107 12.40 6.06 -0.84
CA GLY A 107 12.04 7.43 -1.22
C GLY A 107 11.07 7.54 -2.40
N HIS A 108 10.61 6.43 -2.99
CA HIS A 108 9.64 6.47 -4.07
C HIS A 108 8.20 6.50 -3.56
N ALA A 109 7.40 7.39 -4.12
CA ALA A 109 5.96 7.42 -3.87
C ALA A 109 5.28 6.31 -4.66
N ILE A 110 4.38 5.58 -3.99
CA ILE A 110 3.52 4.56 -4.56
C ILE A 110 2.07 4.93 -4.27
N ASN A 111 1.17 4.62 -5.17
CA ASN A 111 -0.25 4.93 -5.03
C ASN A 111 -1.11 3.87 -5.72
N GLY A 112 -2.35 3.84 -5.35
CA GLY A 112 -3.34 2.95 -5.93
C GLY A 112 -4.74 3.28 -5.44
N ALA A 113 -5.68 2.43 -5.81
CA ALA A 113 -7.03 2.55 -5.36
C ALA A 113 -7.71 1.18 -5.32
N PHE A 114 -8.76 1.07 -4.51
CA PHE A 114 -9.62 -0.08 -4.44
C PHE A 114 -11.03 0.34 -4.02
N VAL A 115 -11.98 -0.56 -4.18
CA VAL A 115 -13.38 -0.33 -3.78
C VAL A 115 -13.80 -1.33 -2.73
N PHE A 116 -14.76 -0.94 -1.89
CA PHE A 116 -15.51 -1.85 -1.03
C PHE A 116 -16.97 -1.41 -0.96
N HIS A 117 -17.82 -2.26 -0.43
CA HIS A 117 -19.24 -2.05 -0.36
C HIS A 117 -19.76 -2.25 1.06
N VAL A 118 -20.66 -1.41 1.50
CA VAL A 118 -21.34 -1.51 2.80
C VAL A 118 -22.79 -1.86 2.55
N LYS A 119 -23.21 -3.03 3.05
CA LYS A 119 -24.57 -3.61 2.99
C LYS A 119 -25.12 -3.89 1.60
N LYS A 120 -24.78 -3.10 0.61
CA LYS A 120 -25.19 -3.28 -0.79
C LYS A 120 -24.14 -2.70 -1.74
N ARG A 121 -24.14 -3.16 -2.97
CA ARG A 121 -23.40 -2.54 -4.07
C ARG A 121 -24.20 -1.36 -4.60
N GLY A 122 -23.55 -0.25 -4.84
CA GLY A 122 -24.14 0.97 -5.36
C GLY A 122 -23.33 1.51 -6.53
N PRO A 123 -23.68 2.70 -7.04
CA PRO A 123 -22.91 3.37 -8.09
C PRO A 123 -21.48 3.64 -7.63
N ASN A 124 -20.57 3.53 -8.58
CA ASN A 124 -19.17 3.88 -8.42
C ASN A 124 -18.82 4.86 -9.54
N PRO A 125 -18.54 6.14 -9.23
CA PRO A 125 -18.22 7.11 -10.24
C PRO A 125 -16.93 6.74 -10.97
N GLU A 126 -17.00 6.69 -12.29
CA GLU A 126 -15.80 6.52 -13.11
C GLU A 126 -14.93 7.78 -12.98
N GLY A 127 -13.61 7.59 -12.93
CA GLY A 127 -12.63 8.67 -12.94
C GLY A 127 -12.12 9.18 -11.59
N ILE A 128 -12.54 8.59 -10.47
CA ILE A 128 -11.89 8.86 -9.16
C ILE A 128 -10.48 8.27 -9.14
N ILE A 129 -10.24 7.24 -9.94
CA ILE A 129 -8.96 6.56 -10.09
C ILE A 129 -8.34 7.01 -11.42
N GLY A 130 -7.62 8.09 -11.37
CA GLY A 130 -6.86 8.60 -12.49
C GLY A 130 -5.39 8.75 -12.13
#